data_66f3b397f0eed0ea362edd81adafd1af
#
_entry.id   66f3b397f0eed0ea362edd81adafd1af
#
_cell.length_a   1.000
_cell.length_b   1.000
_cell.length_c   1.000
_cell.angle_alpha   90.00
_cell.angle_beta   90.00
_cell.angle_gamma   90.00
#
_symmetry.space_group_name_H-M   'P 1'
#
loop_
_entity.id
_entity.type
_entity.pdbx_description
1 polymer ?
#
loop_
_entity_poly.entity_id
_entity_poly.type
_entity_poly.pdbx_seq_one_letter_code
_entity_poly.pdbx_strand_id
1 'polypeptide(L)'
;MNVIQIEYSLKQAEDQLRQLLAANRDSAINGLDLELTEKPEPTDTLLQIDIATAMSMALANRPELEAVSQQLASDALSVRLAHNNLRPDLELGGFYQPTGLGGNQYSTAVPPVLLSTGGVGESLSQMFGLKYPTYGLTLSLRLPIKNHGAEADLADALVTQGGDQYRQARTAQTANLDVTNAVHLLEQPKLTLEAAKVARDLAQKSLQAEERKYQLGNNTVFFVLDAQTQLAQAELALVQAQTGYQTAVAGIDHATGKLLDRHQIKLVPPHN
;
A
#
# COMPACT_ATOMS: atom_id res chain seq x y z
N MET A 1 -28.21 -21.27 -25.32
CA MET A 1 -27.02 -20.41 -25.47
C MET A 1 -26.65 -19.68 -24.20
N ASN A 2 -27.56 -19.16 -23.42
CA ASN A 2 -27.22 -18.40 -22.19
C ASN A 2 -26.44 -19.18 -21.12
N VAL A 3 -26.70 -20.48 -20.93
CA VAL A 3 -26.03 -21.28 -19.90
C VAL A 3 -24.52 -21.39 -20.18
N ILE A 4 -24.15 -21.76 -21.42
CA ILE A 4 -22.74 -21.88 -21.84
C ILE A 4 -21.99 -20.53 -21.69
N GLN A 5 -22.66 -19.44 -22.01
CA GLN A 5 -22.06 -18.10 -21.87
C GLN A 5 -21.84 -17.70 -20.41
N ILE A 6 -22.79 -18.08 -19.53
CA ILE A 6 -22.68 -17.83 -18.08
C ILE A 6 -21.57 -18.69 -17.46
N GLU A 7 -21.46 -19.97 -17.84
CA GLU A 7 -20.39 -20.85 -17.39
C GLU A 7 -19.01 -20.32 -17.82
N TYR A 8 -18.89 -19.79 -19.03
CA TYR A 8 -17.64 -19.21 -19.51
C TYR A 8 -17.30 -17.93 -18.72
N SER A 9 -18.28 -17.06 -18.47
CA SER A 9 -18.04 -15.84 -17.68
C SER A 9 -17.71 -16.15 -16.21
N LEU A 10 -18.27 -17.21 -15.65
CA LEU A 10 -17.90 -17.69 -14.30
C LEU A 10 -16.43 -18.12 -14.27
N LYS A 11 -15.97 -18.92 -15.21
CA LYS A 11 -14.56 -19.33 -15.28
C LYS A 11 -13.63 -18.14 -15.42
N GLN A 12 -14.00 -17.15 -16.24
CA GLN A 12 -13.20 -15.92 -16.33
C GLN A 12 -13.13 -15.16 -15.00
N ALA A 13 -14.23 -15.08 -14.27
CA ALA A 13 -14.27 -14.43 -12.95
C ALA A 13 -13.42 -15.21 -11.93
N GLU A 14 -13.45 -16.55 -11.94
CA GLU A 14 -12.61 -17.41 -11.12
C GLU A 14 -11.11 -17.20 -11.43
N ASP A 15 -10.74 -17.13 -12.71
CA ASP A 15 -9.35 -16.89 -13.12
C ASP A 15 -8.86 -15.49 -12.71
N GLN A 16 -9.73 -14.48 -12.79
CA GLN A 16 -9.43 -13.14 -12.29
C GLN A 16 -9.23 -13.14 -10.77
N LEU A 17 -10.08 -13.85 -10.03
CA LEU A 17 -9.93 -13.97 -8.57
C LEU A 17 -8.63 -14.70 -8.20
N ARG A 18 -8.29 -15.80 -8.89
CA ARG A 18 -6.99 -16.49 -8.72
C ARG A 18 -5.81 -15.57 -9.00
N GLN A 19 -5.92 -14.73 -10.01
CA GLN A 19 -4.87 -13.73 -10.33
C GLN A 19 -4.72 -12.70 -9.21
N LEU A 20 -5.84 -12.17 -8.70
CA LEU A 20 -5.82 -11.20 -7.59
C LEU A 20 -5.24 -11.78 -6.31
N LEU A 21 -5.53 -13.05 -6.02
CA LEU A 21 -4.99 -13.79 -4.88
C LEU A 21 -3.53 -14.22 -5.07
N ALA A 22 -2.93 -13.92 -6.23
CA ALA A 22 -1.61 -14.40 -6.66
C ALA A 22 -1.45 -15.94 -6.61
N ALA A 23 -2.57 -16.67 -6.63
CA ALA A 23 -2.61 -18.14 -6.60
C ALA A 23 -1.92 -18.77 -7.81
N ASN A 24 -1.78 -18.03 -8.92
CA ASN A 24 -1.08 -18.46 -10.14
C ASN A 24 0.43 -18.70 -9.93
N ARG A 25 1.00 -18.25 -8.82
CA ARG A 25 2.42 -18.46 -8.49
C ARG A 25 2.69 -19.86 -7.93
N ASP A 26 1.68 -20.51 -7.38
CA ASP A 26 1.78 -21.86 -6.84
C ASP A 26 0.93 -22.81 -7.68
N SER A 27 1.59 -23.74 -8.37
CA SER A 27 0.92 -24.72 -9.22
C SER A 27 0.00 -25.67 -8.45
N ALA A 28 0.23 -25.86 -7.15
CA ALA A 28 -0.63 -26.67 -6.28
C ALA A 28 -1.97 -26.01 -6.00
N ILE A 29 -2.00 -24.67 -5.95
CA ILE A 29 -3.22 -23.90 -5.66
C ILE A 29 -4.00 -23.61 -6.93
N ASN A 30 -3.33 -23.48 -8.07
CA ASN A 30 -3.95 -23.10 -9.34
C ASN A 30 -4.98 -24.11 -9.86
N GLY A 31 -4.92 -25.37 -9.43
CA GLY A 31 -5.83 -26.44 -9.83
C GLY A 31 -6.98 -26.71 -8.86
N LEU A 32 -7.08 -25.97 -7.74
CA LEU A 32 -8.14 -26.19 -6.76
C LEU A 32 -9.42 -25.43 -7.16
N ASP A 33 -10.57 -26.06 -6.88
CA ASP A 33 -11.86 -25.39 -7.02
C ASP A 33 -12.02 -24.29 -5.97
N LEU A 34 -12.55 -23.14 -6.39
CA LEU A 34 -12.82 -22.02 -5.49
C LEU A 34 -14.18 -22.20 -4.84
N GLU A 35 -14.21 -22.30 -3.51
CA GLU A 35 -15.43 -22.29 -2.73
C GLU A 35 -15.61 -20.92 -2.06
N LEU A 36 -16.71 -20.23 -2.40
CA LEU A 36 -17.04 -18.94 -1.81
C LEU A 36 -17.72 -19.17 -0.45
N THR A 37 -17.04 -18.76 0.62
CA THR A 37 -17.54 -18.93 2.00
C THR A 37 -18.51 -17.83 2.43
N GLU A 38 -18.46 -16.67 1.80
CA GLU A 38 -19.33 -15.53 2.09
C GLU A 38 -20.52 -15.50 1.14
N LYS A 39 -21.71 -15.27 1.71
CA LYS A 39 -22.92 -15.04 0.93
C LYS A 39 -23.07 -13.54 0.64
N PRO A 40 -23.60 -13.15 -0.54
CA PRO A 40 -23.79 -11.73 -0.88
C PRO A 40 -24.93 -11.07 -0.05
N GLU A 41 -25.65 -11.83 0.75
CA GLU A 41 -26.73 -11.31 1.60
C GLU A 41 -26.15 -10.43 2.71
N PRO A 42 -26.58 -9.16 2.84
CA PRO A 42 -26.18 -8.34 3.96
C PRO A 42 -26.72 -8.95 5.27
N THR A 43 -25.80 -9.25 6.19
CA THR A 43 -26.08 -9.94 7.45
C THR A 43 -26.76 -9.02 8.48
N ASP A 44 -26.63 -7.69 8.29
CA ASP A 44 -27.06 -6.68 9.25
C ASP A 44 -28.01 -5.62 8.64
N THR A 45 -28.49 -4.74 9.50
CA THR A 45 -29.19 -3.51 9.09
C THR A 45 -28.33 -2.73 8.09
N LEU A 46 -28.97 -2.23 7.03
CA LEU A 46 -28.29 -1.47 5.98
C LEU A 46 -27.44 -0.35 6.58
N LEU A 47 -26.20 -0.24 6.10
CA LEU A 47 -25.22 0.71 6.60
C LEU A 47 -25.76 2.15 6.51
N GLN A 48 -25.75 2.85 7.64
CA GLN A 48 -26.00 4.28 7.71
C GLN A 48 -24.73 4.93 8.20
N ILE A 49 -24.13 5.76 7.35
CA ILE A 49 -22.93 6.50 7.69
C ILE A 49 -23.10 7.96 7.32
N ASP A 50 -22.80 8.84 8.26
CA ASP A 50 -22.79 10.27 8.02
C ASP A 50 -21.48 10.69 7.33
N ILE A 51 -21.58 11.63 6.39
CA ILE A 51 -20.43 12.13 5.62
C ILE A 51 -19.34 12.69 6.56
N ALA A 52 -19.73 13.49 7.56
CA ALA A 52 -18.78 14.10 8.50
C ALA A 52 -18.01 13.04 9.29
N THR A 53 -18.69 11.98 9.73
CA THR A 53 -18.07 10.85 10.43
C THR A 53 -17.13 10.09 9.50
N ALA A 54 -17.55 9.80 8.26
CA ALA A 54 -16.72 9.13 7.27
C ALA A 54 -15.46 9.94 6.91
N MET A 55 -15.60 11.27 6.77
CA MET A 55 -14.47 12.18 6.54
C MET A 55 -13.45 12.15 7.69
N SER A 56 -13.92 12.22 8.93
CA SER A 56 -13.03 12.18 10.09
C SER A 56 -12.26 10.86 10.17
N MET A 57 -12.91 9.75 9.82
CA MET A 57 -12.27 8.43 9.74
C MET A 57 -11.22 8.39 8.63
N ALA A 58 -11.52 8.91 7.44
CA ALA A 58 -10.59 8.95 6.31
C ALA A 58 -9.33 9.77 6.63
N LEU A 59 -9.51 10.96 7.23
CA LEU A 59 -8.38 11.81 7.63
C LEU A 59 -7.48 11.16 8.69
N ALA A 60 -8.02 10.27 9.52
CA ALA A 60 -7.27 9.57 10.56
C ALA A 60 -6.58 8.28 10.07
N ASN A 61 -7.16 7.58 9.08
CA ASN A 61 -6.75 6.21 8.74
C ASN A 61 -6.13 6.05 7.34
N ARG A 62 -6.23 7.06 6.46
CA ARG A 62 -5.71 6.93 5.09
C ARG A 62 -4.18 7.00 5.06
N PRO A 63 -3.50 5.95 4.54
CA PRO A 63 -2.04 5.87 4.53
C PRO A 63 -1.41 6.93 3.62
N GLU A 64 -2.12 7.42 2.59
CA GLU A 64 -1.61 8.47 1.69
C GLU A 64 -1.41 9.81 2.43
N LEU A 65 -2.28 10.12 3.41
CA LEU A 65 -2.16 11.32 4.23
C LEU A 65 -0.98 11.21 5.20
N GLU A 66 -0.78 10.03 5.76
CA GLU A 66 0.38 9.76 6.60
C GLU A 66 1.68 9.84 5.78
N ALA A 67 1.72 9.24 4.60
CA ALA A 67 2.89 9.29 3.71
C ALA A 67 3.29 10.73 3.35
N VAL A 68 2.32 11.60 3.02
CA VAL A 68 2.61 13.01 2.72
C VAL A 68 3.06 13.76 3.97
N SER A 69 2.53 13.44 5.16
CA SER A 69 2.98 14.05 6.41
C SER A 69 4.43 13.68 6.76
N GLN A 70 4.83 12.43 6.52
CA GLN A 70 6.20 11.95 6.68
C GLN A 70 7.15 12.61 5.65
N GLN A 71 6.67 12.82 4.41
CA GLN A 71 7.44 13.54 3.40
C GLN A 71 7.72 14.98 3.84
N LEU A 72 6.72 15.70 4.35
CA LEU A 72 6.91 17.05 4.90
C LEU A 72 7.88 17.10 6.09
N ALA A 73 7.87 16.07 6.94
CA ALA A 73 8.84 15.95 8.01
C ALA A 73 10.27 15.76 7.46
N SER A 74 10.44 14.98 6.39
CA SER A 74 11.70 14.82 5.66
C SER A 74 12.17 16.13 5.02
N ASP A 75 11.25 16.88 4.39
CA ASP A 75 11.56 18.17 3.78
C ASP A 75 12.02 19.19 4.82
N ALA A 76 11.37 19.21 6.00
CA ALA A 76 11.80 20.06 7.11
C ALA A 76 13.25 19.75 7.57
N LEU A 77 13.65 18.46 7.56
CA LEU A 77 15.03 18.06 7.82
C LEU A 77 15.97 18.49 6.70
N SER A 78 15.54 18.39 5.44
CA SER A 78 16.31 18.83 4.27
C SER A 78 16.54 20.34 4.30
N VAL A 79 15.54 21.14 4.61
CA VAL A 79 15.66 22.60 4.81
C VAL A 79 16.64 22.90 5.96
N ARG A 80 16.52 22.16 7.07
CA ARG A 80 17.43 22.33 8.20
C ARG A 80 18.87 22.00 7.85
N LEU A 81 19.08 20.94 7.07
CA LEU A 81 20.40 20.54 6.57
C LEU A 81 20.97 21.61 5.65
N ALA A 82 20.20 22.06 4.64
CA ALA A 82 20.63 23.10 3.72
C ALA A 82 20.95 24.42 4.43
N HIS A 83 20.13 24.80 5.43
CA HIS A 83 20.42 25.95 6.28
C HIS A 83 21.69 25.77 7.12
N ASN A 84 21.98 24.55 7.58
CA ASN A 84 23.20 24.26 8.36
C ASN A 84 24.45 24.37 7.48
N ASN A 85 24.36 24.01 6.19
CA ASN A 85 25.47 24.10 5.23
C ASN A 85 25.91 25.57 4.90
N LEU A 86 25.09 26.55 5.30
CA LEU A 86 25.44 27.96 5.25
C LEU A 86 26.34 28.40 6.42
N ARG A 87 26.49 27.55 7.44
CA ARG A 87 27.30 27.89 8.63
C ARG A 87 28.72 27.41 8.47
N PRO A 88 29.68 28.01 9.20
CA PRO A 88 31.03 27.49 9.31
C PRO A 88 31.04 26.05 9.82
N ASP A 89 31.88 25.24 9.21
CA ASP A 89 32.11 23.85 9.59
C ASP A 89 33.48 23.70 10.24
N LEU A 90 33.50 23.11 11.43
CA LEU A 90 34.72 22.86 12.20
C LEU A 90 34.81 21.34 12.46
N GLU A 91 35.82 20.73 11.86
CA GLU A 91 36.08 19.30 11.97
C GLU A 91 37.40 19.06 12.71
N LEU A 92 37.34 18.20 13.74
CA LEU A 92 38.50 17.66 14.43
C LEU A 92 38.66 16.20 14.04
N GLY A 93 39.70 15.90 13.27
CA GLY A 93 40.10 14.55 12.89
C GLY A 93 41.29 14.07 13.74
N GLY A 94 41.33 12.80 14.09
CA GLY A 94 42.50 12.16 14.66
C GLY A 94 42.80 10.86 13.92
N PHE A 95 44.05 10.58 13.66
CA PHE A 95 44.44 9.31 13.10
C PHE A 95 45.60 8.69 13.91
N TYR A 96 45.56 7.36 13.93
CA TYR A 96 46.58 6.54 14.54
C TYR A 96 46.90 5.39 13.59
N GLN A 97 48.11 5.34 13.05
CA GLN A 97 48.55 4.40 12.04
C GLN A 97 49.82 3.70 12.49
N PRO A 98 49.76 2.47 12.96
CA PRO A 98 50.95 1.67 13.23
C PRO A 98 51.57 1.20 11.91
N THR A 99 52.88 1.35 11.76
CA THR A 99 53.62 0.91 10.58
C THR A 99 54.62 -0.17 10.95
N GLY A 100 54.71 -1.21 10.14
CA GLY A 100 55.72 -2.25 10.26
C GLY A 100 56.60 -2.26 9.01
N LEU A 101 57.88 -2.34 9.19
CA LEU A 101 58.86 -2.46 8.12
C LEU A 101 59.24 -3.92 7.93
N GLY A 102 59.04 -4.46 6.74
CA GLY A 102 59.48 -5.78 6.33
C GLY A 102 60.58 -5.73 5.29
N GLY A 103 61.35 -6.82 5.22
CA GLY A 103 62.47 -6.91 4.28
C GLY A 103 63.84 -6.66 4.91
N ASN A 104 64.90 -7.06 4.24
CA ASN A 104 66.26 -6.85 4.67
C ASN A 104 66.69 -5.38 4.49
N GLN A 105 67.17 -4.76 5.57
CA GLN A 105 67.66 -3.40 5.54
C GLN A 105 69.20 -3.42 5.47
N TYR A 106 69.73 -2.65 4.53
CA TYR A 106 71.17 -2.53 4.33
C TYR A 106 71.61 -1.07 4.65
N SER A 107 72.81 -0.96 5.15
CA SER A 107 73.41 0.37 5.37
C SER A 107 73.75 1.04 4.03
N THR A 108 73.82 2.36 4.03
CA THR A 108 74.26 3.15 2.87
C THR A 108 75.81 3.16 2.70
N ALA A 109 76.57 2.45 3.57
CA ALA A 109 77.99 2.33 3.46
C ALA A 109 78.38 1.44 2.27
N VAL A 110 79.65 1.66 1.79
CA VAL A 110 80.22 0.85 0.70
C VAL A 110 81.40 0.06 1.29
N PRO A 111 81.37 -1.26 1.34
CA PRO A 111 80.23 -2.16 0.90
C PRO A 111 79.01 -2.08 1.85
N PRO A 112 77.76 -2.34 1.33
CA PRO A 112 76.58 -2.28 2.14
C PRO A 112 76.54 -3.41 3.15
N VAL A 113 76.31 -3.07 4.44
CA VAL A 113 76.21 -4.04 5.53
C VAL A 113 74.73 -4.27 5.85
N LEU A 114 74.35 -5.54 6.02
CA LEU A 114 73.01 -5.91 6.45
C LEU A 114 72.75 -5.41 7.88
N LEU A 115 71.82 -4.48 8.05
CA LEU A 115 71.47 -3.90 9.35
C LEU A 115 70.40 -4.69 10.10
N SER A 116 69.46 -5.22 9.35
CA SER A 116 68.34 -6.00 9.90
C SER A 116 67.77 -6.93 8.84
N THR A 117 67.44 -8.16 9.28
CA THR A 117 66.64 -9.12 8.51
C THR A 117 65.22 -9.04 8.98
N GLY A 118 64.27 -8.80 8.06
CA GLY A 118 62.88 -8.76 8.42
C GLY A 118 62.00 -9.40 7.34
N GLY A 119 61.04 -10.21 7.77
CA GLY A 119 60.01 -10.80 6.92
C GLY A 119 58.63 -10.17 7.23
N VAL A 120 57.62 -10.74 6.61
CA VAL A 120 56.21 -10.34 6.86
C VAL A 120 55.86 -10.51 8.35
N GLY A 121 56.33 -11.57 9.00
CA GLY A 121 56.13 -11.79 10.44
C GLY A 121 56.72 -10.71 11.33
N GLU A 122 57.92 -10.22 11.00
CA GLU A 122 58.56 -9.12 11.71
C GLU A 122 57.78 -7.79 11.50
N SER A 123 57.36 -7.51 10.28
CA SER A 123 56.52 -6.34 9.97
C SER A 123 55.20 -6.34 10.74
N LEU A 124 54.52 -7.48 10.80
CA LEU A 124 53.29 -7.69 11.60
C LEU A 124 53.56 -7.53 13.10
N SER A 125 54.66 -8.13 13.60
CA SER A 125 55.05 -8.00 15.01
C SER A 125 55.34 -6.53 15.39
N GLN A 126 55.98 -5.76 14.52
CA GLN A 126 56.20 -4.33 14.72
C GLN A 126 54.91 -3.53 14.70
N MET A 127 54.00 -3.86 13.79
CA MET A 127 52.71 -3.19 13.66
C MET A 127 51.81 -3.44 14.90
N PHE A 128 51.66 -4.70 15.32
CA PHE A 128 50.88 -5.06 16.51
C PHE A 128 51.61 -4.71 17.83
N GLY A 129 52.94 -4.72 17.83
CA GLY A 129 53.73 -4.29 18.95
C GLY A 129 53.84 -2.78 19.11
N LEU A 130 53.21 -1.99 18.20
CA LEU A 130 53.16 -0.53 18.22
C LEU A 130 54.54 0.10 18.27
N LYS A 131 55.50 -0.49 17.56
CA LYS A 131 56.89 -0.05 17.60
C LYS A 131 57.15 1.25 16.87
N TYR A 132 56.39 1.48 15.78
CA TYR A 132 56.50 2.69 14.93
C TYR A 132 55.12 3.31 14.69
N PRO A 133 54.49 3.91 15.71
CA PRO A 133 53.19 4.55 15.54
C PRO A 133 53.37 5.94 14.91
N THR A 134 52.52 6.20 13.92
CA THR A 134 52.30 7.56 13.41
C THR A 134 50.93 8.02 13.91
N TYR A 135 50.88 9.17 14.54
CA TYR A 135 49.63 9.75 15.01
C TYR A 135 49.59 11.23 14.66
N GLY A 136 48.38 11.72 14.44
CA GLY A 136 48.17 13.13 14.13
C GLY A 136 46.80 13.60 14.51
N LEU A 137 46.69 14.89 14.75
CA LEU A 137 45.44 15.61 14.92
C LEU A 137 45.33 16.63 13.81
N THR A 138 44.16 16.69 13.18
CA THR A 138 43.83 17.64 12.13
C THR A 138 42.63 18.47 12.57
N LEU A 139 42.79 19.79 12.60
CA LEU A 139 41.68 20.72 12.81
C LEU A 139 41.42 21.43 11.49
N SER A 140 40.26 21.19 10.90
CA SER A 140 39.84 21.81 9.64
C SER A 140 38.70 22.78 9.91
N LEU A 141 38.89 24.05 9.52
CA LEU A 141 37.86 25.08 9.57
C LEU A 141 37.47 25.46 8.14
N ARG A 142 36.22 25.20 7.76
CA ARG A 142 35.65 25.58 6.47
C ARG A 142 34.71 26.77 6.66
N LEU A 143 35.04 27.90 6.08
CA LEU A 143 34.25 29.14 6.11
C LEU A 143 33.55 29.32 4.76
N PRO A 144 32.18 29.21 4.70
CA PRO A 144 31.43 29.41 3.47
C PRO A 144 31.28 30.90 3.13
N ILE A 145 32.30 31.49 2.54
CA ILE A 145 32.28 32.90 2.12
C ILE A 145 31.62 32.97 0.73
N LYS A 146 30.47 33.66 0.62
CA LYS A 146 29.67 33.77 -0.64
C LYS A 146 29.39 32.41 -1.27
N ASN A 147 28.85 31.47 -0.47
CA ASN A 147 28.51 30.14 -0.94
C ASN A 147 27.13 30.13 -1.64
N HIS A 148 27.09 30.67 -2.88
CA HIS A 148 25.89 30.72 -3.69
C HIS A 148 25.29 29.32 -3.99
N GLY A 149 26.12 28.27 -3.97
CA GLY A 149 25.63 26.88 -4.07
C GLY A 149 24.74 26.51 -2.91
N ALA A 150 25.20 26.71 -1.67
CA ALA A 150 24.41 26.41 -0.49
C ALA A 150 23.17 27.31 -0.34
N GLU A 151 23.23 28.57 -0.83
CA GLU A 151 22.07 29.46 -0.89
C GLU A 151 21.02 28.92 -1.89
N ALA A 152 21.47 28.42 -3.06
CA ALA A 152 20.59 27.80 -4.04
C ALA A 152 19.98 26.49 -3.50
N ASP A 153 20.76 25.63 -2.86
CA ASP A 153 20.29 24.40 -2.23
C ASP A 153 19.21 24.68 -1.16
N LEU A 154 19.38 25.74 -0.36
CA LEU A 154 18.37 26.15 0.61
C LEU A 154 17.09 26.66 -0.08
N ALA A 155 17.23 27.45 -1.16
CA ALA A 155 16.08 27.92 -1.92
C ALA A 155 15.29 26.74 -2.54
N ASP A 156 15.99 25.76 -3.12
CA ASP A 156 15.40 24.56 -3.70
C ASP A 156 14.70 23.71 -2.63
N ALA A 157 15.29 23.53 -1.46
CA ALA A 157 14.68 22.82 -0.35
C ALA A 157 13.39 23.51 0.16
N LEU A 158 13.38 24.84 0.22
CA LEU A 158 12.19 25.62 0.59
C LEU A 158 11.08 25.54 -0.45
N VAL A 159 11.43 25.57 -1.74
CA VAL A 159 10.48 25.42 -2.84
C VAL A 159 9.86 24.01 -2.83
N THR A 160 10.67 22.98 -2.62
CA THR A 160 10.23 21.60 -2.50
C THR A 160 9.25 21.45 -1.34
N GLN A 161 9.60 21.94 -0.14
CA GLN A 161 8.74 21.91 1.03
C GLN A 161 7.41 22.64 0.78
N GLY A 162 7.46 23.82 0.13
CA GLY A 162 6.26 24.55 -0.26
C GLY A 162 5.39 23.77 -1.23
N GLY A 163 5.99 23.12 -2.22
CA GLY A 163 5.27 22.22 -3.17
C GLY A 163 4.57 21.06 -2.46
N ASP A 164 5.24 20.42 -1.50
CA ASP A 164 4.67 19.29 -0.77
C ASP A 164 3.61 19.70 0.25
N GLN A 165 3.63 20.93 0.77
CA GLN A 165 2.51 21.52 1.53
C GLN A 165 1.24 21.62 0.67
N TYR A 166 1.37 22.11 -0.57
CA TYR A 166 0.22 22.13 -1.51
C TYR A 166 -0.24 20.71 -1.89
N ARG A 167 0.69 19.77 -2.03
CA ARG A 167 0.37 18.35 -2.26
C ARG A 167 -0.43 17.76 -1.09
N GLN A 168 -0.04 18.05 0.15
CA GLN A 168 -0.80 17.62 1.33
C GLN A 168 -2.24 18.14 1.31
N ALA A 169 -2.43 19.43 1.07
CA ALA A 169 -3.76 20.03 0.96
C ALA A 169 -4.60 19.37 -0.16
N ARG A 170 -3.99 19.13 -1.32
CA ARG A 170 -4.63 18.46 -2.45
C ARG A 170 -5.01 17.02 -2.11
N THR A 171 -4.12 16.26 -1.47
CA THR A 171 -4.39 14.87 -1.07
C THR A 171 -5.57 14.82 -0.08
N ALA A 172 -5.63 15.74 0.88
CA ALA A 172 -6.76 15.85 1.79
C ALA A 172 -8.08 16.21 1.08
N GLN A 173 -8.05 17.12 0.10
CA GLN A 173 -9.23 17.43 -0.73
C GLN A 173 -9.69 16.23 -1.55
N THR A 174 -8.77 15.48 -2.16
CA THR A 174 -9.09 14.27 -2.91
C THR A 174 -9.71 13.21 -1.98
N ALA A 175 -9.14 12.99 -0.79
CA ALA A 175 -9.71 12.09 0.21
C ALA A 175 -11.15 12.47 0.60
N ASN A 176 -11.41 13.76 0.79
CA ASN A 176 -12.75 14.27 1.09
C ASN A 176 -13.73 14.02 -0.06
N LEU A 177 -13.28 14.25 -1.31
CA LEU A 177 -14.10 13.99 -2.49
C LEU A 177 -14.42 12.50 -2.64
N ASP A 178 -13.43 11.63 -2.47
CA ASP A 178 -13.59 10.17 -2.53
C ASP A 178 -14.61 9.68 -1.51
N VAL A 179 -14.51 10.16 -0.26
CA VAL A 179 -15.47 9.81 0.80
C VAL A 179 -16.87 10.28 0.45
N THR A 180 -17.02 11.53 0.00
CA THR A 180 -18.32 12.08 -0.38
C THR A 180 -18.94 11.26 -1.50
N ASN A 181 -18.16 10.94 -2.54
CA ASN A 181 -18.61 10.12 -3.66
C ASN A 181 -18.98 8.71 -3.20
N ALA A 182 -18.18 8.08 -2.34
CA ALA A 182 -18.47 6.73 -1.84
C ALA A 182 -19.78 6.68 -1.03
N VAL A 183 -20.04 7.70 -0.19
CA VAL A 183 -21.29 7.78 0.58
C VAL A 183 -22.49 7.99 -0.35
N HIS A 184 -22.39 8.88 -1.33
CA HIS A 184 -23.47 9.07 -2.32
C HIS A 184 -23.70 7.82 -3.17
N LEU A 185 -22.62 7.11 -3.57
CA LEU A 185 -22.73 5.87 -4.33
C LEU A 185 -23.35 4.72 -3.54
N LEU A 186 -23.45 4.79 -2.20
CA LEU A 186 -24.13 3.78 -1.39
C LEU A 186 -25.67 3.90 -1.47
N GLU A 187 -26.20 5.09 -1.63
CA GLU A 187 -27.65 5.34 -1.56
C GLU A 187 -28.43 4.58 -2.64
N GLN A 188 -27.95 4.61 -3.88
CA GLN A 188 -28.63 3.92 -4.99
C GLN A 188 -28.66 2.39 -4.83
N PRO A 189 -27.56 1.68 -4.58
CA PRO A 189 -27.57 0.23 -4.35
C PRO A 189 -28.43 -0.17 -3.16
N LYS A 190 -28.51 0.65 -2.10
CA LYS A 190 -29.37 0.43 -0.97
C LYS A 190 -30.85 0.41 -1.36
N LEU A 191 -31.31 1.42 -2.08
CA LEU A 191 -32.69 1.49 -2.59
C LEU A 191 -32.99 0.36 -3.60
N THR A 192 -32.00 0.06 -4.47
CA THR A 192 -32.14 -1.02 -5.45
C THR A 192 -32.28 -2.39 -4.75
N LEU A 193 -31.54 -2.63 -3.68
CA LEU A 193 -31.63 -3.85 -2.90
C LEU A 193 -33.00 -4.01 -2.24
N GLU A 194 -33.54 -2.95 -1.64
CA GLU A 194 -34.87 -2.98 -1.05
C GLU A 194 -35.95 -3.24 -2.10
N ALA A 195 -35.87 -2.57 -3.25
CA ALA A 195 -36.80 -2.80 -4.36
C ALA A 195 -36.72 -4.21 -4.93
N ALA A 196 -35.49 -4.75 -5.09
CA ALA A 196 -35.29 -6.11 -5.60
C ALA A 196 -35.81 -7.18 -4.63
N LYS A 197 -35.69 -6.98 -3.31
CA LYS A 197 -36.33 -7.88 -2.30
C LYS A 197 -37.83 -7.92 -2.46
N VAL A 198 -38.46 -6.75 -2.57
CA VAL A 198 -39.94 -6.66 -2.74
C VAL A 198 -40.38 -7.28 -4.06
N ALA A 199 -39.64 -7.03 -5.16
CA ALA A 199 -39.93 -7.59 -6.48
C ALA A 199 -39.84 -9.12 -6.49
N ARG A 200 -38.83 -9.70 -5.85
CA ARG A 200 -38.66 -11.15 -5.72
C ARG A 200 -39.82 -11.77 -4.93
N ASP A 201 -40.19 -11.16 -3.80
CA ASP A 201 -41.31 -11.66 -2.99
C ASP A 201 -42.66 -11.59 -3.72
N LEU A 202 -42.87 -10.53 -4.53
CA LEU A 202 -44.05 -10.41 -5.38
C LEU A 202 -44.07 -11.49 -6.46
N ALA A 203 -42.95 -11.70 -7.17
CA ALA A 203 -42.83 -12.73 -8.20
C ALA A 203 -43.07 -14.12 -7.64
N GLN A 204 -42.57 -14.42 -6.45
CA GLN A 204 -42.81 -15.69 -5.76
C GLN A 204 -44.30 -15.91 -5.42
N LYS A 205 -44.99 -14.88 -4.92
CA LYS A 205 -46.41 -14.91 -4.65
C LYS A 205 -47.23 -15.06 -5.95
N SER A 206 -46.81 -14.41 -7.02
CA SER A 206 -47.42 -14.54 -8.35
C SER A 206 -47.32 -15.98 -8.85
N LEU A 207 -46.11 -16.59 -8.78
CA LEU A 207 -45.92 -17.99 -9.16
C LEU A 207 -46.87 -18.93 -8.37
N GLN A 208 -46.92 -18.77 -7.04
CA GLN A 208 -47.79 -19.57 -6.20
C GLN A 208 -49.27 -19.42 -6.57
N ALA A 209 -49.69 -18.21 -6.97
CA ALA A 209 -51.07 -17.98 -7.39
C ALA A 209 -51.37 -18.64 -8.75
N GLU A 210 -50.43 -18.57 -9.71
CA GLU A 210 -50.60 -19.22 -11.03
C GLU A 210 -50.57 -20.76 -10.93
N GLU A 211 -49.71 -21.31 -10.07
CA GLU A 211 -49.70 -22.76 -9.77
C GLU A 211 -51.03 -23.23 -9.19
N ARG A 212 -51.64 -22.48 -8.26
CA ARG A 212 -52.97 -22.83 -7.70
C ARG A 212 -54.08 -22.75 -8.75
N LYS A 213 -54.08 -21.74 -9.60
CA LYS A 213 -55.03 -21.61 -10.72
C LYS A 213 -54.89 -22.79 -11.69
N TYR A 214 -53.67 -23.20 -12.00
CA TYR A 214 -53.38 -24.35 -12.85
C TYR A 214 -53.92 -25.66 -12.24
N GLN A 215 -53.63 -25.88 -10.94
CA GLN A 215 -54.13 -27.06 -10.22
C GLN A 215 -55.67 -27.15 -10.21
N LEU A 216 -56.34 -25.99 -10.18
CA LEU A 216 -57.80 -25.90 -10.24
C LEU A 216 -58.36 -25.99 -11.68
N GLY A 217 -57.51 -26.15 -12.69
CA GLY A 217 -57.91 -26.19 -14.10
C GLY A 217 -58.34 -24.86 -14.70
N ASN A 218 -58.11 -23.75 -13.99
CA ASN A 218 -58.53 -22.40 -14.39
C ASN A 218 -57.46 -21.66 -15.19
N ASN A 219 -56.26 -22.26 -15.43
CA ASN A 219 -55.19 -21.64 -16.18
C ASN A 219 -54.35 -22.67 -16.94
N THR A 220 -53.57 -22.24 -17.93
CA THR A 220 -52.71 -23.09 -18.74
C THR A 220 -51.27 -23.11 -18.16
N VAL A 221 -50.51 -24.19 -18.45
CA VAL A 221 -49.11 -24.32 -18.07
C VAL A 221 -48.24 -23.15 -18.54
N PHE A 222 -48.62 -22.46 -19.60
CA PHE A 222 -47.91 -21.29 -20.12
C PHE A 222 -47.77 -20.21 -19.07
N PHE A 223 -48.83 -19.87 -18.32
CA PHE A 223 -48.77 -18.82 -17.29
C PHE A 223 -47.92 -19.24 -16.08
N VAL A 224 -47.84 -20.52 -15.76
CA VAL A 224 -46.93 -21.03 -14.71
C VAL A 224 -45.48 -20.88 -15.16
N LEU A 225 -45.15 -21.25 -16.41
CA LEU A 225 -43.80 -21.12 -16.95
C LEU A 225 -43.37 -19.65 -17.09
N ASP A 226 -44.31 -18.78 -17.45
CA ASP A 226 -44.06 -17.32 -17.48
C ASP A 226 -43.75 -16.78 -16.09
N ALA A 227 -44.57 -17.15 -15.08
CA ALA A 227 -44.32 -16.75 -13.69
C ALA A 227 -43.01 -17.32 -13.11
N GLN A 228 -42.64 -18.55 -13.50
CA GLN A 228 -41.31 -19.11 -13.14
C GLN A 228 -40.16 -18.30 -13.77
N THR A 229 -40.33 -17.90 -15.02
CA THR A 229 -39.33 -17.05 -15.70
C THR A 229 -39.19 -15.68 -15.03
N GLN A 230 -40.32 -15.08 -14.63
CA GLN A 230 -40.34 -13.80 -13.91
C GLN A 230 -39.67 -13.94 -12.52
N LEU A 231 -39.92 -15.04 -11.80
CA LEU A 231 -39.28 -15.31 -10.52
C LEU A 231 -37.74 -15.45 -10.70
N ALA A 232 -37.29 -16.23 -11.69
CA ALA A 232 -35.88 -16.41 -11.96
C ALA A 232 -35.18 -15.09 -12.31
N GLN A 233 -35.87 -14.20 -13.07
CA GLN A 233 -35.37 -12.87 -13.35
C GLN A 233 -35.28 -11.97 -12.10
N ALA A 234 -36.30 -12.04 -11.23
CA ALA A 234 -36.32 -11.30 -9.98
C ALA A 234 -35.24 -11.78 -8.98
N GLU A 235 -34.98 -13.10 -8.93
CA GLU A 235 -33.90 -13.68 -8.13
C GLU A 235 -32.51 -13.24 -8.64
N LEU A 236 -32.31 -13.24 -9.94
CA LEU A 236 -31.06 -12.72 -10.55
C LEU A 236 -30.88 -11.24 -10.22
N ALA A 237 -31.94 -10.43 -10.35
CA ALA A 237 -31.88 -9.00 -10.00
C ALA A 237 -31.58 -8.79 -8.51
N LEU A 238 -32.10 -9.64 -7.63
CA LEU A 238 -31.79 -9.58 -6.19
C LEU A 238 -30.31 -9.87 -5.92
N VAL A 239 -29.74 -10.92 -6.52
CA VAL A 239 -28.32 -11.26 -6.36
C VAL A 239 -27.42 -10.12 -6.87
N GLN A 240 -27.78 -9.53 -8.02
CA GLN A 240 -27.05 -8.37 -8.56
C GLN A 240 -27.13 -7.16 -7.62
N ALA A 241 -28.31 -6.89 -7.05
CA ALA A 241 -28.49 -5.80 -6.10
C ALA A 241 -27.72 -6.03 -4.79
N GLN A 242 -27.68 -7.27 -4.29
CA GLN A 242 -26.89 -7.66 -3.11
C GLN A 242 -25.40 -7.45 -3.34
N THR A 243 -24.89 -7.91 -4.48
CA THR A 243 -23.47 -7.74 -4.85
C THR A 243 -23.11 -6.26 -5.03
N GLY A 244 -23.99 -5.49 -5.70
CA GLY A 244 -23.83 -4.05 -5.87
C GLY A 244 -23.77 -3.29 -4.54
N TYR A 245 -24.63 -3.67 -3.60
CA TYR A 245 -24.61 -3.10 -2.25
C TYR A 245 -23.30 -3.43 -1.49
N GLN A 246 -22.86 -4.69 -1.50
CA GLN A 246 -21.61 -5.10 -0.85
C GLN A 246 -20.39 -4.40 -1.47
N THR A 247 -20.38 -4.24 -2.79
CA THR A 247 -19.33 -3.49 -3.47
C THR A 247 -19.31 -2.01 -3.04
N ALA A 248 -20.48 -1.39 -2.88
CA ALA A 248 -20.56 -0.01 -2.40
C ALA A 248 -20.10 0.12 -0.94
N VAL A 249 -20.43 -0.84 -0.07
CA VAL A 249 -19.93 -0.89 1.31
C VAL A 249 -18.41 -1.01 1.35
N ALA A 250 -17.83 -1.93 0.55
CA ALA A 250 -16.38 -2.07 0.43
C ALA A 250 -15.72 -0.78 -0.12
N GLY A 251 -16.41 -0.06 -1.01
CA GLY A 251 -15.98 1.26 -1.50
C GLY A 251 -15.89 2.30 -0.38
N ILE A 252 -16.83 2.30 0.56
CA ILE A 252 -16.75 3.18 1.75
C ILE A 252 -15.60 2.78 2.67
N ASP A 253 -15.42 1.48 2.93
CA ASP A 253 -14.32 1.00 3.76
C ASP A 253 -12.96 1.36 3.15
N HIS A 254 -12.84 1.27 1.82
CA HIS A 254 -11.67 1.75 1.10
C HIS A 254 -11.49 3.27 1.22
N ALA A 255 -12.54 4.05 0.97
CA ALA A 255 -12.49 5.52 1.04
C ALA A 255 -12.17 6.04 2.45
N THR A 256 -12.58 5.31 3.49
CA THR A 256 -12.29 5.65 4.91
C THR A 256 -10.99 5.06 5.44
N GLY A 257 -10.27 4.23 4.63
CA GLY A 257 -9.03 3.57 5.04
C GLY A 257 -9.22 2.40 6.03
N LYS A 258 -10.46 1.90 6.19
CA LYS A 258 -10.78 0.82 7.15
C LYS A 258 -10.89 -0.57 6.53
N LEU A 259 -10.68 -0.71 5.23
CA LEU A 259 -10.86 -1.98 4.52
C LEU A 259 -10.04 -3.12 5.14
N LEU A 260 -8.78 -2.88 5.44
CA LEU A 260 -7.88 -3.89 6.01
C LEU A 260 -8.28 -4.27 7.44
N ASP A 261 -8.62 -3.27 8.26
CA ASP A 261 -9.01 -3.49 9.66
C ASP A 261 -10.31 -4.30 9.75
N ARG A 262 -11.29 -3.97 8.91
CA ARG A 262 -12.58 -4.67 8.86
C ARG A 262 -12.44 -6.15 8.50
N HIS A 263 -11.54 -6.46 7.58
CA HIS A 263 -11.26 -7.84 7.15
C HIS A 263 -10.11 -8.48 7.93
N GLN A 264 -9.58 -7.82 8.98
CA GLN A 264 -8.50 -8.31 9.85
C GLN A 264 -7.23 -8.69 9.08
N ILE A 265 -6.98 -8.02 7.95
CA ILE A 265 -5.80 -8.23 7.11
C ILE A 265 -4.63 -7.46 7.69
N LYS A 266 -3.59 -8.19 8.12
CA LYS A 266 -2.34 -7.59 8.61
C LYS A 266 -1.30 -7.60 7.49
N LEU A 267 -0.79 -6.42 7.15
CA LEU A 267 0.36 -6.31 6.25
C LEU A 267 1.63 -6.66 7.03
N VAL A 268 2.32 -7.70 6.58
CA VAL A 268 3.65 -8.04 7.10
C VAL A 268 4.67 -7.30 6.24
N PRO A 269 5.49 -6.39 6.82
CA PRO A 269 6.51 -5.71 6.03
C PRO A 269 7.48 -6.75 5.44
N PRO A 270 7.99 -6.52 4.23
CA PRO A 270 8.97 -7.42 3.64
C PRO A 270 10.18 -7.51 4.58
N HIS A 271 10.60 -8.73 4.91
CA HIS A 271 11.85 -8.96 5.62
C HIS A 271 13.01 -8.45 4.74
N ASN A 272 13.73 -7.45 5.23
CA ASN A 272 15.00 -7.00 4.64
C ASN A 272 16.09 -8.06 4.84
#